data_c88687832d095e8f8b5a16918e682939
#
_entry.id   c88687832d095e8f8b5a16918e682939
#
_cell.length_a   1.000
_cell.length_b   1.000
_cell.length_c   1.000
_cell.angle_alpha   90.00
_cell.angle_beta   90.00
_cell.angle_gamma   90.00
#
_symmetry.space_group_name_H-M   'P 1'
#
loop_
_entity.id
_entity.type
_entity.pdbx_description
1 polymer ?
#
loop_
_entity_poly.entity_id
_entity_poly.type
_entity_poly.pdbx_seq_one_letter_code
_entity_poly.pdbx_strand_id
1 'polypeptide(L)'
;NEINSACDNPIVDPDTQNIYHGGNFHGDYISFEMDKLKIAVTKLTMLCERQINYLFHDRINGILPPFVNLGVLGLNYGLQASQFTATSTTAECQTLSNPMYVHSIPNNNDNQDIVSMGTNSALLAKTVIENSYQVMAIQFMGMAQAIDYLKIQDRLSPKSRQVYEEIRSFFPVFTNDTPKYKEIERMMDYLKKENK
;
A
#
# COMPACT_ATOMS: atom_id res chain seq x y z
N ASN A 1 -12.20 -15.92 12.11
CA ASN A 1 -13.46 -16.57 12.52
C ASN A 1 -14.48 -16.56 11.38
N GLU A 2 -14.85 -15.40 10.81
CA GLU A 2 -15.90 -15.24 9.78
C GLU A 2 -15.76 -16.20 8.60
N ILE A 3 -14.56 -16.35 8.04
CA ILE A 3 -14.33 -17.21 6.86
C ILE A 3 -14.63 -18.71 7.13
N ASN A 4 -14.71 -19.10 8.40
CA ASN A 4 -15.02 -20.49 8.84
C ASN A 4 -16.37 -20.57 9.55
N SER A 5 -17.17 -19.51 9.52
CA SER A 5 -18.48 -19.46 10.17
C SER A 5 -19.59 -19.86 9.20
N ALA A 6 -20.64 -20.45 9.72
CA ALA A 6 -21.88 -20.60 8.96
C ALA A 6 -22.55 -19.23 8.81
N CYS A 7 -22.86 -18.85 7.56
CA CYS A 7 -23.36 -17.54 7.21
C CYS A 7 -24.75 -17.66 6.60
N ASP A 8 -25.79 -17.73 7.44
CA ASP A 8 -27.17 -17.73 7.00
C ASP A 8 -28.14 -17.34 8.14
N ASN A 9 -29.40 -17.15 7.80
CA ASN A 9 -30.49 -17.01 8.74
C ASN A 9 -31.80 -17.58 8.15
N PRO A 10 -32.40 -18.60 8.80
CA PRO A 10 -31.92 -19.31 10.00
C PRO A 10 -30.82 -20.33 9.69
N ILE A 11 -29.98 -20.61 10.70
CA ILE A 11 -29.06 -21.75 10.66
C ILE A 11 -29.76 -22.96 11.22
N VAL A 12 -29.82 -24.04 10.45
CA VAL A 12 -30.40 -25.32 10.87
C VAL A 12 -29.26 -26.27 11.25
N ASP A 13 -29.27 -26.73 12.49
CA ASP A 13 -28.34 -27.74 13.00
C ASP A 13 -29.03 -29.10 13.08
N PRO A 14 -28.76 -30.01 12.14
CA PRO A 14 -29.43 -31.32 12.11
C PRO A 14 -28.97 -32.24 13.28
N ASP A 15 -27.78 -32.03 13.81
CA ASP A 15 -27.24 -32.89 14.87
C ASP A 15 -27.94 -32.63 16.22
N THR A 16 -28.17 -31.35 16.51
CA THR A 16 -28.87 -30.94 17.74
C THR A 16 -30.37 -30.74 17.53
N GLN A 17 -30.85 -30.82 16.28
CA GLN A 17 -32.25 -30.53 15.89
C GLN A 17 -32.72 -29.11 16.30
N ASN A 18 -31.79 -28.16 16.34
CA ASN A 18 -32.06 -26.80 16.67
C ASN A 18 -32.06 -25.88 15.44
N ILE A 19 -32.80 -24.77 15.55
CA ILE A 19 -32.79 -23.67 14.58
C ILE A 19 -32.33 -22.42 15.33
N TYR A 20 -31.28 -21.78 14.77
CA TYR A 20 -30.69 -20.57 15.32
C TYR A 20 -31.02 -19.38 14.42
N HIS A 21 -31.64 -18.37 15.00
CA HIS A 21 -31.93 -17.11 14.35
C HIS A 21 -30.90 -16.06 14.77
N GLY A 22 -30.41 -15.24 13.82
CA GLY A 22 -29.47 -14.18 14.10
C GLY A 22 -28.96 -13.47 12.84
N GLY A 23 -28.11 -12.49 13.02
CA GLY A 23 -27.51 -11.71 11.94
C GLY A 23 -26.24 -12.34 11.32
N ASN A 24 -26.10 -13.66 11.34
CA ASN A 24 -24.86 -14.35 10.91
C ASN A 24 -24.54 -14.14 9.41
N PHE A 25 -25.50 -13.74 8.59
CA PHE A 25 -25.31 -13.40 7.16
C PHE A 25 -24.80 -11.98 6.95
N HIS A 26 -24.70 -11.16 7.99
CA HIS A 26 -24.52 -9.71 7.88
C HIS A 26 -23.10 -9.31 7.45
N GLY A 27 -22.06 -10.00 7.93
CA GLY A 27 -20.67 -9.70 7.58
C GLY A 27 -20.12 -8.41 8.20
N ASP A 28 -20.70 -7.93 9.29
CA ASP A 28 -20.30 -6.71 10.01
C ASP A 28 -18.83 -6.74 10.45
N TYR A 29 -18.38 -7.88 10.98
CA TYR A 29 -16.98 -8.04 11.38
C TYR A 29 -16.03 -7.84 10.22
N ILE A 30 -16.35 -8.38 9.04
CA ILE A 30 -15.51 -8.19 7.84
C ILE A 30 -15.47 -6.73 7.44
N SER A 31 -16.61 -6.04 7.44
CA SER A 31 -16.67 -4.61 7.11
C SER A 31 -15.76 -3.79 8.03
N PHE A 32 -15.87 -4.02 9.32
CA PHE A 32 -15.10 -3.30 10.34
C PHE A 32 -13.59 -3.62 10.26
N GLU A 33 -13.22 -4.89 10.09
CA GLU A 33 -11.82 -5.29 9.99
C GLU A 33 -11.17 -4.79 8.69
N MET A 34 -11.89 -4.74 7.57
CA MET A 34 -11.39 -4.15 6.34
C MET A 34 -11.19 -2.64 6.47
N ASP A 35 -12.05 -1.94 7.18
CA ASP A 35 -11.86 -0.53 7.49
C ASP A 35 -10.63 -0.29 8.39
N LYS A 36 -10.45 -1.10 9.42
CA LYS A 36 -9.24 -1.06 10.26
C LYS A 36 -7.97 -1.31 9.44
N LEU A 37 -8.00 -2.30 8.54
CA LEU A 37 -6.87 -2.62 7.68
C LEU A 37 -6.50 -1.44 6.77
N LYS A 38 -7.48 -0.85 6.06
CA LYS A 38 -7.19 0.27 5.15
C LYS A 38 -6.66 1.50 5.89
N ILE A 39 -7.17 1.78 7.10
CA ILE A 39 -6.66 2.88 7.94
C ILE A 39 -5.21 2.61 8.36
N ALA A 40 -4.91 1.40 8.80
CA ALA A 40 -3.55 1.02 9.21
C ALA A 40 -2.56 1.08 8.03
N VAL A 41 -2.93 0.54 6.86
CA VAL A 41 -2.10 0.59 5.65
C VAL A 41 -1.89 2.02 5.18
N THR A 42 -2.91 2.88 5.23
CA THR A 42 -2.77 4.30 4.91
C THR A 42 -1.75 4.99 5.83
N LYS A 43 -1.73 4.68 7.13
CA LYS A 43 -0.72 5.23 8.06
C LYS A 43 0.70 4.78 7.69
N LEU A 44 0.89 3.54 7.28
CA LEU A 44 2.18 3.05 6.78
C LEU A 44 2.57 3.74 5.48
N THR A 45 1.62 3.92 4.55
CA THR A 45 1.84 4.64 3.28
C THR A 45 2.28 6.09 3.53
N MET A 46 1.65 6.77 4.48
CA MET A 46 2.06 8.12 4.90
C MET A 46 3.49 8.13 5.46
N LEU A 47 3.89 7.13 6.24
CA LEU A 47 5.26 7.00 6.72
C LEU A 47 6.25 6.83 5.56
N CYS A 48 5.95 5.95 4.61
CA CYS A 48 6.78 5.76 3.40
C CYS A 48 6.94 7.08 2.62
N GLU A 49 5.86 7.82 2.43
CA GLU A 49 5.91 9.11 1.74
C GLU A 49 6.78 10.14 2.50
N ARG A 50 6.69 10.20 3.83
CA ARG A 50 7.57 11.06 4.63
C ARG A 50 9.04 10.64 4.54
N GLN A 51 9.33 9.36 4.45
CA GLN A 51 10.68 8.85 4.23
C GLN A 51 11.20 9.17 2.82
N ILE A 52 10.35 9.09 1.80
CA ILE A 52 10.69 9.57 0.44
C ILE A 52 11.03 11.06 0.49
N ASN A 53 10.18 11.87 1.12
CA ASN A 53 10.44 13.31 1.25
C ASN A 53 11.78 13.58 1.96
N TYR A 54 12.11 12.85 3.01
CA TYR A 54 13.40 12.99 3.69
C TYR A 54 14.58 12.67 2.76
N LEU A 55 14.50 11.56 2.02
CA LEU A 55 15.56 11.17 1.07
C LEU A 55 15.76 12.20 -0.05
N PHE A 56 14.67 12.82 -0.52
CA PHE A 56 14.67 13.70 -1.69
C PHE A 56 14.92 15.16 -1.35
N HIS A 57 14.92 15.52 -0.08
CA HIS A 57 15.09 16.90 0.39
C HIS A 57 16.51 17.14 0.91
N ASP A 58 17.40 17.60 0.01
CA ASP A 58 18.83 17.84 0.29
C ASP A 58 19.09 18.69 1.53
N ARG A 59 18.29 19.74 1.75
CA ARG A 59 18.44 20.63 2.92
C ARG A 59 18.04 20.00 4.25
N ILE A 60 17.23 18.92 4.21
CA ILE A 60 16.81 18.22 5.42
C ILE A 60 17.80 17.09 5.75
N ASN A 61 18.16 16.28 4.76
CA ASN A 61 19.07 15.16 5.00
C ASN A 61 20.57 15.56 4.99
N GLY A 62 20.94 16.61 4.26
CA GLY A 62 22.28 17.17 4.23
C GLY A 62 23.37 16.29 3.58
N ILE A 63 23.01 15.14 3.04
CA ILE A 63 23.95 14.15 2.49
C ILE A 63 23.62 13.64 1.08
N LEU A 64 22.39 13.82 0.63
CA LEU A 64 21.93 13.41 -0.68
C LEU A 64 21.61 14.62 -1.55
N PRO A 65 21.79 14.55 -2.88
CA PRO A 65 21.35 15.60 -3.79
C PRO A 65 19.83 15.65 -3.86
N PRO A 66 19.23 16.80 -4.28
CA PRO A 66 17.79 16.90 -4.46
C PRO A 66 17.25 15.74 -5.31
N PHE A 67 16.17 15.10 -4.85
CA PHE A 67 15.50 13.98 -5.53
C PHE A 67 16.43 12.79 -5.86
N VAL A 68 17.52 12.65 -5.10
CA VAL A 68 18.60 11.68 -5.33
C VAL A 68 19.08 11.71 -6.79
N ASN A 69 19.24 12.91 -7.32
CA ASN A 69 19.69 13.15 -8.70
C ASN A 69 21.18 12.88 -8.82
N LEU A 70 21.58 11.87 -9.61
CA LEU A 70 22.98 11.52 -9.90
C LEU A 70 23.50 12.19 -11.17
N GLY A 71 22.65 12.91 -11.90
CA GLY A 71 22.99 13.65 -13.09
C GLY A 71 23.35 15.12 -12.80
N VAL A 72 23.33 15.93 -13.83
CA VAL A 72 23.64 17.38 -13.74
C VAL A 72 22.41 18.11 -13.21
N LEU A 73 22.54 18.73 -12.03
CA LEU A 73 21.45 19.51 -11.43
C LEU A 73 21.05 20.68 -12.37
N GLY A 74 19.75 20.83 -12.58
CA GLY A 74 19.18 21.79 -13.52
C GLY A 74 18.95 21.26 -14.94
N LEU A 75 19.66 20.19 -15.34
CA LEU A 75 19.39 19.45 -16.57
C LEU A 75 18.65 18.14 -16.30
N ASN A 76 18.90 17.55 -15.13
CA ASN A 76 18.26 16.32 -14.66
C ASN A 76 17.53 16.60 -13.34
N TYR A 77 16.42 15.90 -13.13
CA TYR A 77 15.55 16.04 -11.95
C TYR A 77 15.49 14.78 -11.09
N GLY A 78 16.19 13.69 -11.49
CA GLY A 78 16.24 12.45 -10.74
C GLY A 78 14.86 11.81 -10.57
N LEU A 79 14.45 11.59 -9.31
CA LEU A 79 13.15 10.98 -8.96
C LEU A 79 12.05 12.00 -8.63
N GLN A 80 12.18 13.29 -8.99
CA GLN A 80 11.19 14.33 -8.68
C GLN A 80 9.79 13.96 -9.17
N ALA A 81 9.63 13.55 -10.43
CA ALA A 81 8.32 13.16 -10.98
C ALA A 81 7.72 11.95 -10.25
N SER A 82 8.55 11.01 -9.82
CA SER A 82 8.12 9.86 -9.02
C SER A 82 7.62 10.29 -7.63
N GLN A 83 8.19 11.34 -7.04
CA GLN A 83 7.68 11.89 -5.78
C GLN A 83 6.27 12.45 -5.92
N PHE A 84 5.95 13.15 -7.00
CA PHE A 84 4.58 13.61 -7.24
C PHE A 84 3.59 12.44 -7.31
N THR A 85 3.97 11.35 -7.97
CA THR A 85 3.17 10.13 -7.98
C THR A 85 2.97 9.59 -6.56
N ALA A 86 4.02 9.45 -5.76
CA ALA A 86 3.92 8.96 -4.39
C ALA A 86 3.01 9.84 -3.52
N THR A 87 3.13 11.16 -3.63
CA THR A 87 2.31 12.13 -2.89
C THR A 87 0.83 12.03 -3.29
N SER A 88 0.54 11.99 -4.60
CA SER A 88 -0.84 11.87 -5.10
C SER A 88 -1.48 10.55 -4.68
N THR A 89 -0.76 9.44 -4.82
CA THR A 89 -1.24 8.11 -4.40
C THR A 89 -1.48 8.04 -2.89
N THR A 90 -0.62 8.68 -2.09
CA THR A 90 -0.83 8.76 -0.63
C THR A 90 -2.08 9.56 -0.29
N ALA A 91 -2.34 10.67 -0.99
CA ALA A 91 -3.56 11.47 -0.79
C ALA A 91 -4.83 10.68 -1.16
N GLU A 92 -4.76 9.84 -2.21
CA GLU A 92 -5.86 8.92 -2.55
C GLU A 92 -6.09 7.91 -1.42
N CYS A 93 -5.04 7.28 -0.87
CA CYS A 93 -5.16 6.40 0.29
C CYS A 93 -5.85 7.09 1.48
N GLN A 94 -5.51 8.34 1.76
CA GLN A 94 -6.16 9.12 2.83
C GLN A 94 -7.65 9.31 2.57
N THR A 95 -8.04 9.59 1.33
CA THR A 95 -9.45 9.73 0.92
C THR A 95 -10.20 8.40 1.06
N LEU A 96 -9.61 7.30 0.59
CA LEU A 96 -10.20 5.96 0.65
C LEU A 96 -10.28 5.40 2.07
N SER A 97 -9.60 6.00 3.03
CA SER A 97 -9.59 5.56 4.44
C SER A 97 -10.87 5.91 5.19
N ASN A 98 -11.80 6.67 4.60
CA ASN A 98 -13.11 6.90 5.22
C ASN A 98 -13.81 5.57 5.50
N PRO A 99 -14.29 5.34 6.74
CA PRO A 99 -14.91 4.07 7.10
C PRO A 99 -16.20 3.81 6.30
N MET A 100 -16.30 2.64 5.70
CA MET A 100 -17.56 2.15 5.08
C MET A 100 -18.51 1.57 6.11
N TYR A 101 -18.00 1.05 7.20
CA TYR A 101 -18.77 0.44 8.28
C TYR A 101 -19.84 1.36 8.89
N VAL A 102 -19.64 2.68 8.84
CA VAL A 102 -20.62 3.68 9.34
C VAL A 102 -21.74 3.96 8.34
N HIS A 103 -21.71 3.37 7.15
CA HIS A 103 -22.74 3.53 6.13
C HIS A 103 -23.72 2.36 6.18
N SER A 104 -25.02 2.67 6.09
CA SER A 104 -26.09 1.67 5.95
C SER A 104 -27.20 2.27 5.10
N ILE A 105 -27.65 1.53 4.11
CA ILE A 105 -28.75 1.93 3.23
C ILE A 105 -29.75 0.80 3.19
N PRO A 106 -30.94 0.96 3.77
CA PRO A 106 -31.99 -0.05 3.73
C PRO A 106 -32.34 -0.49 2.31
N ASN A 107 -32.65 -1.76 2.14
CA ASN A 107 -33.02 -2.32 0.85
C ASN A 107 -33.98 -3.52 1.01
N ASN A 108 -34.36 -4.17 -0.10
CA ASN A 108 -35.24 -5.32 -0.11
C ASN A 108 -36.59 -5.06 0.61
N ASN A 109 -37.26 -3.92 0.27
CA ASN A 109 -38.48 -3.43 0.92
C ASN A 109 -38.31 -3.33 2.46
N ASP A 110 -37.20 -2.77 2.90
CA ASP A 110 -36.84 -2.58 4.32
C ASP A 110 -36.70 -3.88 5.15
N ASN A 111 -36.73 -5.03 4.48
CA ASN A 111 -36.41 -6.30 5.14
C ASN A 111 -34.93 -6.34 5.61
N GLN A 112 -34.08 -5.54 4.96
CA GLN A 112 -32.69 -5.31 5.33
C GLN A 112 -32.53 -3.83 5.73
N ASP A 113 -32.83 -3.54 6.98
CA ASP A 113 -32.82 -2.18 7.54
C ASP A 113 -31.40 -1.69 7.90
N ILE A 114 -30.53 -2.60 8.32
CA ILE A 114 -29.11 -2.36 8.57
C ILE A 114 -28.27 -3.23 7.65
N VAL A 115 -27.31 -2.62 6.92
CA VAL A 115 -26.46 -3.30 5.94
C VAL A 115 -25.01 -2.96 6.21
N SER A 116 -24.15 -3.97 6.30
CA SER A 116 -22.73 -3.83 6.73
C SER A 116 -21.80 -3.18 5.72
N MET A 117 -22.17 -3.12 4.43
CA MET A 117 -21.31 -2.65 3.33
C MET A 117 -19.93 -3.35 3.27
N GLY A 118 -19.84 -4.61 3.71
CA GLY A 118 -18.58 -5.36 3.82
C GLY A 118 -17.81 -5.50 2.52
N THR A 119 -18.49 -5.76 1.40
CA THR A 119 -17.86 -5.83 0.08
C THR A 119 -17.26 -4.49 -0.34
N ASN A 120 -17.95 -3.38 -0.09
CA ASN A 120 -17.44 -2.05 -0.39
C ASN A 120 -16.18 -1.75 0.44
N SER A 121 -16.21 -2.05 1.74
CA SER A 121 -15.05 -1.89 2.63
C SER A 121 -13.84 -2.70 2.12
N ALA A 122 -14.05 -3.97 1.75
CA ALA A 122 -12.99 -4.84 1.24
C ALA A 122 -12.40 -4.35 -0.09
N LEU A 123 -13.22 -3.86 -1.02
CA LEU A 123 -12.76 -3.30 -2.29
C LEU A 123 -11.93 -2.03 -2.07
N LEU A 124 -12.34 -1.15 -1.17
CA LEU A 124 -11.55 0.03 -0.81
C LEU A 124 -10.23 -0.35 -0.13
N ALA A 125 -10.26 -1.34 0.77
CA ALA A 125 -9.03 -1.85 1.41
C ALA A 125 -8.06 -2.43 0.36
N LYS A 126 -8.55 -3.18 -0.61
CA LYS A 126 -7.76 -3.68 -1.74
C LYS A 126 -7.07 -2.55 -2.51
N THR A 127 -7.81 -1.49 -2.84
CA THR A 127 -7.25 -0.33 -3.56
C THR A 127 -6.16 0.36 -2.74
N VAL A 128 -6.39 0.57 -1.44
CA VAL A 128 -5.38 1.16 -0.53
C VAL A 128 -4.12 0.30 -0.47
N ILE A 129 -4.23 -1.02 -0.42
CA ILE A 129 -3.08 -1.94 -0.43
C ILE A 129 -2.31 -1.81 -1.74
N GLU A 130 -2.99 -1.83 -2.89
CA GLU A 130 -2.34 -1.66 -4.21
C GLU A 130 -1.60 -0.33 -4.30
N ASN A 131 -2.22 0.75 -3.87
CA ASN A 131 -1.63 2.09 -3.81
C ASN A 131 -0.41 2.13 -2.89
N SER A 132 -0.44 1.44 -1.75
CA SER A 132 0.69 1.38 -0.83
C SER A 132 1.92 0.73 -1.47
N TYR A 133 1.75 -0.32 -2.27
CA TYR A 133 2.85 -0.93 -3.02
C TYR A 133 3.49 0.04 -4.01
N GLN A 134 2.71 0.92 -4.64
CA GLN A 134 3.26 1.94 -5.55
C GLN A 134 4.14 2.95 -4.79
N VAL A 135 3.68 3.43 -3.64
CA VAL A 135 4.47 4.36 -2.81
C VAL A 135 5.74 3.68 -2.28
N MET A 136 5.64 2.43 -1.80
CA MET A 136 6.79 1.64 -1.37
C MET A 136 7.78 1.40 -2.53
N ALA A 137 7.30 1.11 -3.73
CA ALA A 137 8.15 0.93 -4.90
C ALA A 137 9.02 2.16 -5.17
N ILE A 138 8.43 3.36 -5.10
CA ILE A 138 9.16 4.63 -5.28
C ILE A 138 10.17 4.83 -4.15
N GLN A 139 9.83 4.47 -2.92
CA GLN A 139 10.75 4.53 -1.78
C GLN A 139 11.97 3.63 -2.00
N PHE A 140 11.77 2.37 -2.40
CA PHE A 140 12.86 1.43 -2.67
C PHE A 140 13.76 1.89 -3.83
N MET A 141 13.18 2.48 -4.89
CA MET A 141 13.94 3.10 -5.97
C MET A 141 14.81 4.25 -5.47
N GLY A 142 14.25 5.12 -4.61
CA GLY A 142 14.98 6.20 -3.97
C GLY A 142 16.13 5.71 -3.08
N MET A 143 15.88 4.69 -2.27
CA MET A 143 16.92 4.08 -1.41
C MET A 143 18.04 3.46 -2.24
N ALA A 144 17.72 2.73 -3.31
CA ALA A 144 18.73 2.15 -4.18
C ALA A 144 19.62 3.23 -4.81
N GLN A 145 19.04 4.30 -5.36
CA GLN A 145 19.82 5.44 -5.89
C GLN A 145 20.68 6.11 -4.81
N ALA A 146 20.16 6.25 -3.58
CA ALA A 146 20.90 6.84 -2.46
C ALA A 146 22.12 5.99 -2.07
N ILE A 147 21.99 4.66 -2.06
CA ILE A 147 23.09 3.72 -1.79
C ILE A 147 24.21 3.91 -2.81
N ASP A 148 23.88 4.05 -4.11
CA ASP A 148 24.87 4.28 -5.15
C ASP A 148 25.55 5.65 -5.03
N TYR A 149 24.77 6.69 -4.76
CA TYR A 149 25.33 8.04 -4.56
C TYR A 149 26.33 8.06 -3.41
N LEU A 150 25.97 7.44 -2.29
CA LEU A 150 26.81 7.40 -1.08
C LEU A 150 27.93 6.36 -1.16
N LYS A 151 27.91 5.47 -2.15
CA LYS A 151 28.88 4.37 -2.33
C LYS A 151 29.03 3.50 -1.09
N ILE A 152 27.89 3.11 -0.50
CA ILE A 152 27.85 2.37 0.78
C ILE A 152 27.41 0.89 0.62
N GLN A 153 27.51 0.33 -0.58
CA GLN A 153 27.10 -1.06 -0.87
C GLN A 153 27.78 -2.06 0.08
N ASP A 154 29.07 -1.83 0.38
CA ASP A 154 29.86 -2.70 1.28
C ASP A 154 29.48 -2.59 2.76
N ARG A 155 28.73 -1.58 3.12
CA ARG A 155 28.24 -1.34 4.49
C ARG A 155 26.85 -1.93 4.74
N LEU A 156 26.20 -2.47 3.73
CA LEU A 156 24.89 -3.10 3.86
C LEU A 156 25.00 -4.44 4.59
N SER A 157 23.99 -4.78 5.39
CA SER A 157 23.85 -6.12 5.93
C SER A 157 23.71 -7.15 4.79
N PRO A 158 24.04 -8.43 5.01
CA PRO A 158 23.91 -9.44 3.95
C PRO A 158 22.52 -9.45 3.30
N LYS A 159 21.45 -9.37 4.10
CA LYS A 159 20.07 -9.35 3.58
C LYS A 159 19.76 -8.07 2.79
N SER A 160 20.18 -6.92 3.30
CA SER A 160 19.96 -5.64 2.60
C SER A 160 20.73 -5.57 1.29
N ARG A 161 21.95 -6.17 1.26
CA ARG A 161 22.75 -6.28 0.05
C ARG A 161 22.06 -7.16 -1.00
N GLN A 162 21.55 -8.32 -0.59
CA GLN A 162 20.80 -9.19 -1.49
C GLN A 162 19.62 -8.44 -2.12
N VAL A 163 18.78 -7.78 -1.31
CA VAL A 163 17.64 -6.98 -1.81
C VAL A 163 18.10 -5.87 -2.76
N TYR A 164 19.19 -5.18 -2.43
CA TYR A 164 19.75 -4.15 -3.29
C TYR A 164 20.20 -4.71 -4.64
N GLU A 165 20.91 -5.84 -4.65
CA GLU A 165 21.38 -6.51 -5.88
C GLU A 165 20.22 -7.00 -6.75
N GLU A 166 19.19 -7.58 -6.14
CA GLU A 166 17.95 -7.97 -6.81
C GLU A 166 17.26 -6.77 -7.45
N ILE A 167 17.10 -5.66 -6.73
CA ILE A 167 16.53 -4.42 -7.26
C ILE A 167 17.37 -3.91 -8.44
N ARG A 168 18.68 -3.92 -8.34
CA ARG A 168 19.56 -3.45 -9.40
C ARG A 168 19.53 -4.31 -10.66
N SER A 169 19.10 -5.54 -10.58
CA SER A 169 18.93 -6.41 -11.75
C SER A 169 17.84 -5.92 -12.72
N PHE A 170 16.83 -5.19 -12.24
CA PHE A 170 15.72 -4.66 -13.06
C PHE A 170 15.55 -3.13 -13.00
N PHE A 171 16.18 -2.48 -12.05
CA PHE A 171 16.24 -1.02 -11.91
C PHE A 171 17.70 -0.57 -11.90
N PRO A 172 18.32 -0.33 -13.07
CA PRO A 172 19.71 0.10 -13.15
C PRO A 172 19.91 1.51 -12.59
N VAL A 173 21.13 1.80 -12.17
CA VAL A 173 21.53 3.17 -11.81
C VAL A 173 21.31 4.09 -13.03
N PHE A 174 20.77 5.26 -12.79
CA PHE A 174 20.56 6.23 -13.86
C PHE A 174 21.06 7.62 -13.47
N THR A 175 21.52 8.35 -14.47
CA THR A 175 21.97 9.75 -14.37
C THR A 175 21.13 10.66 -15.24
N ASN A 176 20.61 10.14 -16.36
CA ASN A 176 19.72 10.86 -17.26
C ASN A 176 18.27 10.53 -16.95
N ASP A 177 17.42 11.53 -17.01
CA ASP A 177 15.98 11.37 -16.75
C ASP A 177 15.33 10.55 -17.85
N THR A 178 14.56 9.57 -17.44
CA THR A 178 13.72 8.74 -18.31
C THR A 178 12.40 8.44 -17.61
N PRO A 179 11.31 8.15 -18.34
CA PRO A 179 10.06 7.72 -17.72
C PRO A 179 10.26 6.49 -16.82
N LYS A 180 9.79 6.54 -15.59
CA LYS A 180 10.01 5.50 -14.56
C LYS A 180 8.80 4.57 -14.32
N TYR A 181 7.72 4.71 -15.07
CA TYR A 181 6.51 3.93 -14.81
C TYR A 181 6.72 2.41 -14.90
N LYS A 182 7.54 1.94 -15.88
CA LYS A 182 7.83 0.51 -16.02
C LYS A 182 8.69 -0.04 -14.88
N GLU A 183 9.62 0.75 -14.38
CA GLU A 183 10.45 0.39 -13.25
C GLU A 183 9.62 0.38 -11.96
N ILE A 184 8.67 1.31 -11.79
CA ILE A 184 7.73 1.30 -10.66
C ILE A 184 6.87 0.03 -10.70
N GLU A 185 6.30 -0.34 -11.86
CA GLU A 185 5.51 -1.57 -12.01
C GLU A 185 6.33 -2.81 -11.65
N ARG A 186 7.56 -2.94 -12.16
CA ARG A 186 8.45 -4.07 -11.84
C ARG A 186 8.79 -4.13 -10.35
N MET A 187 9.01 -2.98 -9.73
CA MET A 187 9.27 -2.91 -8.29
C MET A 187 8.03 -3.31 -7.48
N MET A 188 6.83 -2.89 -7.88
CA MET A 188 5.59 -3.34 -7.26
C MET A 188 5.44 -4.86 -7.34
N ASP A 189 5.71 -5.44 -8.52
CA ASP A 189 5.66 -6.89 -8.73
C ASP A 189 6.68 -7.64 -7.89
N TYR A 190 7.89 -7.09 -7.76
CA TYR A 190 8.93 -7.63 -6.90
C TYR A 190 8.47 -7.65 -5.44
N LEU A 191 7.99 -6.52 -4.91
CA LEU A 191 7.52 -6.40 -3.53
C LEU A 191 6.34 -7.33 -3.22
N LYS A 192 5.46 -7.58 -4.19
CA LYS A 192 4.33 -8.52 -4.04
C LYS A 192 4.77 -9.99 -4.03
N LYS A 193 5.87 -10.36 -4.70
CA LYS A 193 6.38 -11.73 -4.77
C LYS A 193 7.15 -12.15 -3.52
N GLU A 194 7.93 -11.23 -2.94
CA GLU A 194 8.71 -11.49 -1.72
C GLU A 194 7.85 -11.87 -0.49
N ASN A 195 6.53 -11.67 -0.55
CA ASN A 195 5.58 -12.00 0.51
C ASN A 195 4.86 -13.34 0.29
N LYS A 196 5.36 -14.19 -0.61
CA LYS A 196 4.91 -15.58 -0.78
C LYS A 196 5.93 -16.55 -0.21
#